data_348264de06b87bf430357149e5521066
#
_entry.id   348264de06b87bf430357149e5521066
#
_cell.length_a   1.000
_cell.length_b   1.000
_cell.length_c   1.000
_cell.angle_alpha   90.00
_cell.angle_beta   90.00
_cell.angle_gamma   90.00
#
_symmetry.space_group_name_H-M   'P 1'
#
loop_
_entity.id
_entity.type
_entity.pdbx_description
1 polymer ?
#
loop_
_entity_poly.entity_id
_entity_poly.type
_entity_poly.pdbx_seq_one_letter_code
_entity_poly.pdbx_strand_id
1 'polypeptide(L)'
;MIRQMLTSLAALALAAPLAAQEVTPDPTDWAAITGAAEGQTVYWHAWGGSNAINDYIAWAGDEVAGRYGVTVEHVKLKDTADAVSRVIAEKSAGKDSGGAVDLIWINGENFAAMKEQGLLYGPWAEDLPNWQYVDVEGKAAVTSDFTVPTEGLEAPWGMAQIVFYHDTARLAEPPRSIPALLDWAQDNPGRFAYPQPPDFLGSTFLKQAVMELAPDPSVLTKPVSEESYHEATAPLWDYLDDLTPNLWRGGAAYPQSGPRLIQLMNDGEIDLALSFNPNEPSNAIANFELPGTVRSYVLDGGTIGNASFVAIPYNANATAGALVLANFLLSPEAQAHKQDPAVWGNGTVLAMDELSAQDRARFDAIELGVATLTPAELGEALPEPHPSWMVRLEQDWTARYGVGQ
;
A
#
# COMPACT_ATOMS: atom_id res chain seq x y z
N MET A 1 1.27 -77.77 -40.04
CA MET A 1 0.35 -76.61 -40.21
C MET A 1 0.37 -75.81 -38.96
N ILE A 2 1.22 -74.75 -38.88
CA ILE A 2 1.33 -73.84 -37.74
C ILE A 2 0.78 -72.46 -38.19
N ARG A 3 -0.35 -72.04 -37.63
CA ARG A 3 -0.98 -70.76 -37.89
C ARG A 3 -0.25 -69.70 -37.05
N GLN A 4 0.39 -68.72 -37.67
CA GLN A 4 0.89 -67.52 -37.05
C GLN A 4 -0.27 -66.53 -36.84
N MET A 5 -0.53 -66.16 -35.61
CA MET A 5 -1.39 -65.02 -35.22
C MET A 5 -0.54 -63.76 -35.19
N LEU A 6 -0.82 -62.83 -36.08
CA LEU A 6 -0.32 -61.46 -36.04
C LEU A 6 -1.22 -60.65 -35.11
N THR A 7 -0.70 -60.26 -33.99
CA THR A 7 -1.29 -59.24 -33.07
C THR A 7 -0.86 -57.85 -33.50
N SER A 8 -1.78 -57.06 -34.05
CA SER A 8 -1.57 -55.64 -34.35
C SER A 8 -1.73 -54.82 -33.04
N LEU A 9 -0.63 -54.24 -32.57
CA LEU A 9 -0.67 -53.19 -31.52
C LEU A 9 -1.06 -51.86 -32.18
N ALA A 10 -2.26 -51.35 -31.87
CA ALA A 10 -2.64 -49.98 -32.19
C ALA A 10 -2.08 -49.05 -31.12
N ALA A 11 -1.11 -48.22 -31.47
CA ALA A 11 -0.61 -47.16 -30.62
C ALA A 11 -1.64 -46.00 -30.63
N LEU A 12 -2.36 -45.77 -29.51
CA LEU A 12 -3.12 -44.56 -29.27
C LEU A 12 -2.12 -43.46 -28.93
N ALA A 13 -1.86 -42.54 -29.84
CA ALA A 13 -1.20 -41.29 -29.56
C ALA A 13 -2.18 -40.38 -28.79
N LEU A 14 -1.99 -40.22 -27.49
CA LEU A 14 -2.62 -39.15 -26.72
C LEU A 14 -2.00 -37.83 -27.19
N ALA A 15 -2.73 -37.08 -28.02
CA ALA A 15 -2.43 -35.69 -28.27
C ALA A 15 -2.76 -34.91 -26.96
N ALA A 16 -1.73 -34.54 -26.20
CA ALA A 16 -1.88 -33.53 -25.16
C ALA A 16 -2.31 -32.22 -25.86
N PRO A 17 -3.34 -31.51 -25.37
CA PRO A 17 -3.63 -30.20 -25.89
C PRO A 17 -2.38 -29.31 -25.66
N LEU A 18 -1.82 -28.77 -26.76
CA LEU A 18 -0.95 -27.62 -26.65
C LEU A 18 -1.78 -26.53 -25.95
N ALA A 19 -1.43 -26.18 -24.74
CA ALA A 19 -1.90 -24.95 -24.14
C ALA A 19 -1.48 -23.82 -25.11
N ALA A 20 -2.45 -23.19 -25.76
CA ALA A 20 -2.19 -21.97 -26.52
C ALA A 20 -1.54 -20.99 -25.54
N GLN A 21 -0.35 -20.49 -25.86
CA GLN A 21 0.22 -19.34 -25.17
C GLN A 21 -0.82 -18.23 -25.34
N GLU A 22 -1.46 -17.82 -24.26
CA GLU A 22 -2.32 -16.63 -24.28
C GLU A 22 -1.42 -15.46 -24.65
N VAL A 23 -1.60 -14.96 -25.86
CA VAL A 23 -0.97 -13.71 -26.30
C VAL A 23 -1.63 -12.62 -25.49
N THR A 24 -0.89 -11.99 -24.60
CA THR A 24 -1.38 -10.83 -23.85
C THR A 24 -1.83 -9.76 -24.85
N PRO A 25 -3.09 -9.29 -24.81
CA PRO A 25 -3.56 -8.25 -25.71
C PRO A 25 -2.73 -6.98 -25.57
N ASP A 26 -2.64 -6.22 -26.66
CA ASP A 26 -2.05 -4.86 -26.66
C ASP A 26 -2.83 -4.01 -25.63
N PRO A 27 -2.18 -3.38 -24.64
CA PRO A 27 -2.83 -2.54 -23.63
C PRO A 27 -3.69 -1.41 -24.22
N THR A 28 -3.40 -0.98 -25.43
CA THR A 28 -4.17 0.07 -26.15
C THR A 28 -5.47 -0.45 -26.79
N ASP A 29 -5.65 -1.78 -26.95
CA ASP A 29 -6.87 -2.40 -27.50
C ASP A 29 -7.78 -2.87 -26.33
N TRP A 30 -8.50 -1.93 -25.73
CA TRP A 30 -9.37 -2.22 -24.61
C TRP A 30 -10.46 -3.25 -24.90
N ALA A 31 -10.98 -3.31 -26.13
CA ALA A 31 -11.99 -4.30 -26.51
C ALA A 31 -11.39 -5.72 -26.54
N ALA A 32 -10.16 -5.87 -27.04
CA ALA A 32 -9.46 -7.16 -27.00
C ALA A 32 -9.13 -7.57 -25.56
N ILE A 33 -8.71 -6.61 -24.69
CA ILE A 33 -8.43 -6.86 -23.27
C ILE A 33 -9.69 -7.38 -22.57
N THR A 34 -10.82 -6.68 -22.68
CA THR A 34 -12.06 -7.10 -22.01
C THR A 34 -12.56 -8.46 -22.51
N GLY A 35 -12.42 -8.75 -23.82
CA GLY A 35 -12.76 -10.06 -24.38
C GLY A 35 -11.86 -11.19 -23.89
N ALA A 36 -10.55 -10.94 -23.73
CA ALA A 36 -9.60 -11.93 -23.22
C ALA A 36 -9.71 -12.13 -21.70
N ALA A 37 -10.20 -11.13 -20.97
CA ALA A 37 -10.37 -11.17 -19.52
C ALA A 37 -11.55 -12.06 -19.09
N GLU A 38 -12.57 -12.23 -19.94
CA GLU A 38 -13.78 -12.98 -19.58
C GLU A 38 -13.44 -14.43 -19.17
N GLY A 39 -13.90 -14.82 -17.97
CA GLY A 39 -13.64 -16.13 -17.38
C GLY A 39 -12.29 -16.30 -16.70
N GLN A 40 -11.42 -15.28 -16.70
CA GLN A 40 -10.16 -15.33 -15.96
C GLN A 40 -10.39 -15.18 -14.45
N THR A 41 -9.47 -15.78 -13.67
CA THR A 41 -9.35 -15.56 -12.23
C THR A 41 -8.06 -14.82 -11.96
N VAL A 42 -8.18 -13.64 -11.35
CA VAL A 42 -7.06 -12.76 -10.93
C VAL A 42 -6.73 -13.05 -9.47
N TYR A 43 -5.54 -13.57 -9.21
CA TYR A 43 -5.00 -13.69 -7.85
C TYR A 43 -4.33 -12.38 -7.45
N TRP A 44 -5.10 -11.55 -6.73
CA TRP A 44 -4.61 -10.26 -6.25
C TRP A 44 -3.95 -10.41 -4.89
N HIS A 45 -2.64 -10.29 -4.85
CA HIS A 45 -1.82 -10.31 -3.66
C HIS A 45 -1.83 -8.91 -3.03
N ALA A 46 -2.53 -8.75 -1.93
CA ALA A 46 -2.72 -7.47 -1.25
C ALA A 46 -2.70 -7.65 0.27
N TRP A 47 -2.31 -6.58 0.99
CA TRP A 47 -2.32 -6.59 2.45
C TRP A 47 -3.74 -6.87 3.00
N GLY A 48 -3.82 -7.79 3.96
CA GLY A 48 -5.08 -8.32 4.47
C GLY A 48 -5.37 -8.01 5.94
N GLY A 49 -4.65 -7.08 6.55
CA GLY A 49 -4.70 -6.81 8.00
C GLY A 49 -5.90 -5.96 8.47
N SER A 50 -6.71 -5.42 7.56
CA SER A 50 -7.91 -4.60 7.87
C SER A 50 -9.16 -5.19 7.24
N ASN A 51 -10.25 -5.29 8.02
CA ASN A 51 -11.54 -5.73 7.51
C ASN A 51 -12.10 -4.75 6.47
N ALA A 52 -12.02 -3.44 6.70
CA ALA A 52 -12.49 -2.41 5.78
C ALA A 52 -11.82 -2.54 4.40
N ILE A 53 -10.51 -2.77 4.36
CA ILE A 53 -9.77 -3.00 3.12
C ILE A 53 -10.18 -4.31 2.45
N ASN A 54 -10.32 -5.40 3.24
CA ASN A 54 -10.73 -6.69 2.71
C ASN A 54 -12.13 -6.64 2.10
N ASP A 55 -13.05 -5.91 2.74
CA ASP A 55 -14.44 -5.75 2.27
C ASP A 55 -14.49 -4.88 1.00
N TYR A 56 -13.68 -3.83 0.90
CA TYR A 56 -13.53 -3.05 -0.33
C TYR A 56 -12.98 -3.89 -1.49
N ILE A 57 -11.95 -4.69 -1.25
CA ILE A 57 -11.38 -5.59 -2.27
C ILE A 57 -12.42 -6.62 -2.74
N ALA A 58 -13.20 -7.18 -1.82
CA ALA A 58 -14.29 -8.11 -2.14
C ALA A 58 -15.37 -7.43 -2.99
N TRP A 59 -15.81 -6.22 -2.60
CA TRP A 59 -16.75 -5.43 -3.37
C TRP A 59 -16.23 -5.13 -4.79
N ALA A 60 -14.98 -4.70 -4.93
CA ALA A 60 -14.38 -4.44 -6.24
C ALA A 60 -14.35 -5.71 -7.10
N GLY A 61 -14.08 -6.88 -6.50
CA GLY A 61 -14.14 -8.19 -7.14
C GLY A 61 -15.55 -8.52 -7.64
N ASP A 62 -16.59 -8.31 -6.84
CA ASP A 62 -17.97 -8.54 -7.21
C ASP A 62 -18.41 -7.64 -8.38
N GLU A 63 -18.03 -6.37 -8.37
CA GLU A 63 -18.31 -5.42 -9.46
C GLU A 63 -17.64 -5.84 -10.78
N VAL A 64 -16.38 -6.22 -10.73
CA VAL A 64 -15.62 -6.66 -11.90
C VAL A 64 -16.15 -8.01 -12.42
N ALA A 65 -16.54 -8.92 -11.54
CA ALA A 65 -17.18 -10.18 -11.91
C ALA A 65 -18.53 -9.94 -12.62
N GLY A 66 -19.34 -9.04 -12.08
CA GLY A 66 -20.64 -8.73 -12.67
C GLY A 66 -20.58 -8.01 -14.02
N ARG A 67 -19.56 -7.20 -14.26
CA ARG A 67 -19.42 -6.38 -15.47
C ARG A 67 -18.59 -7.04 -16.57
N TYR A 68 -17.56 -7.80 -16.19
CA TYR A 68 -16.55 -8.30 -17.11
C TYR A 68 -16.34 -9.82 -17.05
N GLY A 69 -17.04 -10.52 -16.16
CA GLY A 69 -16.88 -11.96 -15.98
C GLY A 69 -15.51 -12.38 -15.42
N VAL A 70 -14.80 -11.45 -14.75
CA VAL A 70 -13.48 -11.70 -14.12
C VAL A 70 -13.67 -12.01 -12.65
N THR A 71 -13.18 -13.15 -12.19
CA THR A 71 -13.16 -13.51 -10.77
C THR A 71 -11.92 -12.91 -10.10
N VAL A 72 -12.06 -12.30 -8.92
CA VAL A 72 -10.94 -11.78 -8.14
C VAL A 72 -10.79 -12.61 -6.85
N GLU A 73 -9.60 -13.17 -6.67
CA GLU A 73 -9.21 -13.91 -5.46
C GLU A 73 -8.20 -13.08 -4.66
N HIS A 74 -8.62 -12.53 -3.52
CA HIS A 74 -7.75 -11.77 -2.63
C HIS A 74 -6.81 -12.72 -1.87
N VAL A 75 -5.54 -12.76 -2.27
CA VAL A 75 -4.48 -13.46 -1.54
C VAL A 75 -3.93 -12.51 -0.47
N LYS A 76 -4.38 -12.70 0.77
CA LYS A 76 -4.08 -11.81 1.90
C LYS A 76 -2.63 -11.94 2.33
N LEU A 77 -1.88 -10.87 2.21
CA LEU A 77 -0.50 -10.76 2.66
C LEU A 77 -0.39 -10.08 4.02
N LYS A 78 0.65 -10.40 4.76
CA LYS A 78 1.14 -9.60 5.89
C LYS A 78 2.13 -8.54 5.43
N ASP A 79 2.93 -8.88 4.43
CA ASP A 79 3.96 -8.04 3.84
C ASP A 79 4.01 -8.28 2.32
N THR A 80 4.15 -7.21 1.54
CA THR A 80 4.25 -7.27 0.08
C THR A 80 5.51 -8.02 -0.38
N ALA A 81 6.58 -8.01 0.40
CA ALA A 81 7.81 -8.73 0.12
C ALA A 81 7.60 -10.25 -0.07
N ASP A 82 6.54 -10.83 0.52
CA ASP A 82 6.18 -12.25 0.31
C ASP A 82 5.78 -12.52 -1.15
N ALA A 83 4.99 -11.63 -1.78
CA ALA A 83 4.61 -11.74 -3.18
C ALA A 83 5.81 -11.51 -4.10
N VAL A 84 6.65 -10.50 -3.81
CA VAL A 84 7.88 -10.21 -4.57
C VAL A 84 8.82 -11.41 -4.54
N SER A 85 9.05 -11.99 -3.37
CA SER A 85 9.89 -13.19 -3.20
C SER A 85 9.35 -14.37 -4.01
N ARG A 86 8.02 -14.51 -4.10
CA ARG A 86 7.38 -15.52 -4.94
C ARG A 86 7.70 -15.33 -6.41
N VAL A 87 7.54 -14.12 -6.94
CA VAL A 87 7.84 -13.80 -8.35
C VAL A 87 9.33 -14.03 -8.66
N ILE A 88 10.24 -13.62 -7.76
CA ILE A 88 11.68 -13.88 -7.89
C ILE A 88 11.99 -15.38 -7.94
N ALA A 89 11.36 -16.18 -7.08
CA ALA A 89 11.53 -17.63 -7.07
C ALA A 89 11.02 -18.28 -8.37
N GLU A 90 9.88 -17.81 -8.91
CA GLU A 90 9.34 -18.26 -10.20
C GLU A 90 10.29 -17.91 -11.34
N LYS A 91 10.87 -16.70 -11.37
CA LYS A 91 11.88 -16.30 -12.35
C LYS A 91 13.12 -17.17 -12.28
N SER A 92 13.61 -17.45 -11.09
CA SER A 92 14.78 -18.30 -10.86
C SER A 92 14.54 -19.76 -11.29
N ALA A 93 13.29 -20.21 -11.25
CA ALA A 93 12.86 -21.52 -11.73
C ALA A 93 12.59 -21.56 -13.24
N GLY A 94 12.77 -20.46 -13.97
CA GLY A 94 12.49 -20.36 -15.42
C GLY A 94 11.00 -20.35 -15.76
N LYS A 95 10.14 -19.96 -14.84
CA LYS A 95 8.69 -19.87 -15.04
C LYS A 95 8.33 -18.51 -15.64
N ASP A 96 8.46 -18.38 -16.96
CA ASP A 96 8.23 -17.13 -17.69
C ASP A 96 6.76 -16.89 -18.08
N SER A 97 5.83 -17.77 -17.68
CA SER A 97 4.38 -17.63 -17.89
C SER A 97 3.61 -18.46 -16.85
N GLY A 98 2.31 -18.15 -16.68
CA GLY A 98 1.44 -18.87 -15.76
C GLY A 98 1.89 -18.74 -14.31
N GLY A 99 2.35 -17.55 -13.91
CA GLY A 99 2.72 -17.19 -12.55
C GLY A 99 1.56 -17.40 -11.57
N ALA A 100 1.88 -17.43 -10.30
CA ALA A 100 0.88 -17.57 -9.23
C ALA A 100 0.38 -16.21 -8.71
N VAL A 101 0.92 -15.13 -9.24
CA VAL A 101 0.61 -13.76 -8.85
C VAL A 101 0.18 -12.99 -10.09
N ASP A 102 -1.05 -12.46 -10.10
CA ASP A 102 -1.58 -11.74 -11.25
C ASP A 102 -1.59 -10.23 -11.03
N LEU A 103 -1.85 -9.78 -9.80
CA LEU A 103 -1.80 -8.39 -9.40
C LEU A 103 -1.21 -8.28 -8.00
N ILE A 104 -0.41 -7.24 -7.75
CA ILE A 104 0.20 -6.96 -6.44
C ILE A 104 -0.17 -5.54 -6.03
N TRP A 105 -0.65 -5.35 -4.80
CA TRP A 105 -0.57 -4.05 -4.14
C TRP A 105 0.87 -3.83 -3.71
N ILE A 106 1.52 -2.82 -4.28
CA ILE A 106 2.96 -2.63 -4.18
C ILE A 106 3.31 -1.17 -3.91
N ASN A 107 4.42 -0.96 -3.23
CA ASN A 107 5.01 0.37 -2.99
C ASN A 107 6.51 0.25 -2.74
N GLY A 108 7.21 1.37 -2.95
CA GLY A 108 8.54 1.66 -2.43
C GLY A 108 9.62 0.67 -2.86
N GLU A 109 10.28 0.07 -1.88
CA GLU A 109 11.39 -0.85 -2.10
C GLU A 109 10.97 -2.12 -2.87
N ASN A 110 9.73 -2.55 -2.72
CA ASN A 110 9.19 -3.70 -3.43
C ASN A 110 9.03 -3.41 -4.92
N PHE A 111 8.48 -2.23 -5.28
CA PHE A 111 8.39 -1.77 -6.66
C PHE A 111 9.79 -1.57 -7.25
N ALA A 112 10.66 -0.84 -6.56
CA ALA A 112 12.03 -0.60 -7.01
C ALA A 112 12.77 -1.91 -7.30
N ALA A 113 12.68 -2.90 -6.41
CA ALA A 113 13.30 -4.21 -6.58
C ALA A 113 12.75 -4.99 -7.78
N MET A 114 11.43 -4.99 -7.98
CA MET A 114 10.81 -5.65 -9.13
C MET A 114 11.16 -4.95 -10.45
N LYS A 115 11.17 -3.62 -10.47
CA LYS A 115 11.54 -2.81 -11.64
C LYS A 115 12.99 -3.04 -12.04
N GLU A 116 13.93 -2.97 -11.09
CA GLU A 116 15.36 -3.16 -11.33
C GLU A 116 15.66 -4.54 -11.91
N GLN A 117 14.94 -5.57 -11.48
CA GLN A 117 15.13 -6.95 -11.93
C GLN A 117 14.30 -7.32 -13.18
N GLY A 118 13.53 -6.38 -13.75
CA GLY A 118 12.68 -6.63 -14.92
C GLY A 118 11.58 -7.67 -14.66
N LEU A 119 10.97 -7.61 -13.47
CA LEU A 119 9.95 -8.56 -13.02
C LEU A 119 8.51 -8.03 -13.19
N LEU A 120 8.34 -6.87 -13.83
CA LEU A 120 7.04 -6.25 -14.08
C LEU A 120 6.64 -6.38 -15.54
N TYR A 121 5.35 -6.58 -15.77
CA TYR A 121 4.71 -6.45 -17.08
C TYR A 121 4.49 -4.96 -17.38
N GLY A 122 4.65 -4.53 -18.60
CA GLY A 122 4.34 -3.16 -19.01
C GLY A 122 5.37 -2.51 -19.94
N PRO A 123 5.26 -1.18 -20.20
CA PRO A 123 4.28 -0.26 -19.59
C PRO A 123 2.83 -0.53 -20.02
N TRP A 124 1.85 -0.17 -19.18
CA TRP A 124 0.42 -0.38 -19.43
C TRP A 124 -0.51 0.60 -18.71
N ALA A 125 -0.06 1.21 -17.61
CA ALA A 125 -0.96 1.96 -16.72
C ALA A 125 -1.56 3.19 -17.42
N GLU A 126 -0.76 3.89 -18.21
CA GLU A 126 -1.18 5.10 -18.93
C GLU A 126 -2.13 4.82 -20.11
N ASP A 127 -2.19 3.57 -20.57
CA ASP A 127 -3.09 3.12 -21.64
C ASP A 127 -4.48 2.72 -21.12
N LEU A 128 -4.68 2.64 -19.80
CA LEU A 128 -5.98 2.33 -19.21
C LEU A 128 -7.01 3.43 -19.50
N PRO A 129 -8.25 3.08 -19.90
CA PRO A 129 -9.29 4.08 -20.19
C PRO A 129 -9.55 5.08 -19.06
N ASN A 130 -9.42 4.67 -17.79
CA ASN A 130 -9.65 5.53 -16.65
C ASN A 130 -8.41 6.31 -16.19
N TRP A 131 -7.25 6.10 -16.84
CA TRP A 131 -6.06 6.90 -16.59
C TRP A 131 -6.28 8.40 -16.84
N GLN A 132 -7.16 8.74 -17.78
CA GLN A 132 -7.53 10.12 -18.09
C GLN A 132 -8.03 10.93 -16.87
N TYR A 133 -8.46 10.25 -15.80
CA TYR A 133 -8.93 10.90 -14.59
C TYR A 133 -7.84 11.04 -13.52
N VAL A 134 -6.69 10.39 -13.69
CA VAL A 134 -5.60 10.44 -12.70
C VAL A 134 -4.99 11.84 -12.66
N ASP A 135 -4.80 12.37 -11.46
CA ASP A 135 -4.29 13.72 -11.21
C ASP A 135 -2.77 13.79 -11.32
N VAL A 136 -2.26 13.65 -12.54
CA VAL A 136 -0.81 13.66 -12.81
C VAL A 136 -0.16 15.03 -12.64
N GLU A 137 -0.95 16.11 -12.68
CA GLU A 137 -0.45 17.48 -12.54
C GLU A 137 -0.49 17.95 -11.07
N GLY A 138 -1.54 17.58 -10.33
CA GLY A 138 -1.73 18.03 -8.95
C GLY A 138 -1.13 17.10 -7.89
N LYS A 139 -0.84 15.83 -8.25
CA LYS A 139 -0.37 14.80 -7.32
C LYS A 139 0.88 14.10 -7.85
N ALA A 140 2.06 14.67 -7.65
CA ALA A 140 3.33 14.11 -8.14
C ALA A 140 3.55 12.63 -7.73
N ALA A 141 2.98 12.21 -6.60
CA ALA A 141 3.09 10.84 -6.10
C ALA A 141 2.38 9.80 -6.97
N VAL A 142 1.47 10.17 -7.91
CA VAL A 142 0.77 9.20 -8.76
C VAL A 142 1.63 8.67 -9.92
N THR A 143 2.76 9.33 -10.21
CA THR A 143 3.72 8.94 -11.25
C THR A 143 5.11 8.62 -10.70
N SER A 144 5.25 8.61 -9.36
CA SER A 144 6.52 8.34 -8.69
C SER A 144 6.28 7.59 -7.39
N ASP A 145 6.78 6.35 -7.31
CA ASP A 145 6.73 5.56 -6.09
C ASP A 145 8.04 5.73 -5.31
N PHE A 146 7.97 6.35 -4.12
CA PHE A 146 9.12 6.67 -3.27
C PHE A 146 10.30 7.25 -4.07
N THR A 147 10.05 8.30 -4.83
CA THR A 147 11.04 8.95 -5.75
C THR A 147 11.46 8.14 -6.98
N VAL A 148 11.01 6.90 -7.14
CA VAL A 148 11.27 6.08 -8.33
C VAL A 148 10.15 6.31 -9.35
N PRO A 149 10.43 6.81 -10.57
CA PRO A 149 9.41 6.99 -11.60
C PRO A 149 8.70 5.67 -11.91
N THR A 150 7.37 5.70 -12.02
CA THR A 150 6.57 4.49 -12.32
C THR A 150 6.77 3.99 -13.74
N GLU A 151 6.98 4.90 -14.69
CA GLU A 151 7.15 4.61 -16.13
C GLU A 151 6.03 3.72 -16.71
N GLY A 152 4.81 3.87 -16.17
CA GLY A 152 3.64 3.10 -16.59
C GLY A 152 3.64 1.62 -16.20
N LEU A 153 4.55 1.18 -15.32
CA LEU A 153 4.67 -0.22 -14.88
C LEU A 153 3.73 -0.57 -13.72
N GLU A 154 3.11 0.44 -13.12
CA GLU A 154 2.11 0.31 -12.05
C GLU A 154 1.07 1.42 -12.17
N ALA A 155 -0.13 1.17 -11.66
CA ALA A 155 -1.22 2.15 -11.63
C ALA A 155 -1.50 2.59 -10.19
N PRO A 156 -1.60 3.92 -9.91
CA PRO A 156 -1.98 4.42 -8.60
C PRO A 156 -3.45 4.10 -8.36
N TRP A 157 -3.82 3.69 -7.14
CA TRP A 157 -5.22 3.41 -6.83
C TRP A 157 -5.71 4.02 -5.52
N GLY A 158 -4.83 4.65 -4.75
CA GLY A 158 -5.19 5.35 -3.54
C GLY A 158 -4.12 6.33 -3.08
N MET A 159 -4.53 7.35 -2.32
CA MET A 159 -3.63 8.30 -1.67
C MET A 159 -3.63 8.06 -0.18
N ALA A 160 -2.46 8.15 0.43
CA ALA A 160 -2.25 8.01 1.85
C ALA A 160 -1.35 9.13 2.39
N GLN A 161 -1.53 9.50 3.66
CA GLN A 161 -0.69 10.48 4.36
C GLN A 161 -0.71 10.16 5.84
N ILE A 162 0.43 10.29 6.53
CA ILE A 162 0.46 10.10 7.97
C ILE A 162 -0.43 11.14 8.63
N VAL A 163 -1.29 10.65 9.51
CA VAL A 163 -1.91 11.46 10.56
C VAL A 163 -1.53 10.87 11.91
N PHE A 164 -1.32 11.73 12.88
CA PHE A 164 -1.33 11.33 14.27
C PHE A 164 -2.76 11.48 14.80
N TYR A 165 -3.14 10.66 15.77
CA TYR A 165 -4.44 10.78 16.42
C TYR A 165 -4.32 10.57 17.92
N HIS A 166 -5.16 11.32 18.68
CA HIS A 166 -5.12 11.36 20.13
C HIS A 166 -6.54 11.35 20.71
N ASP A 167 -6.68 10.86 21.93
CA ASP A 167 -7.94 10.98 22.69
C ASP A 167 -7.97 12.34 23.41
N THR A 168 -8.81 13.26 22.94
CA THR A 168 -8.93 14.61 23.51
C THR A 168 -9.42 14.62 24.96
N ALA A 169 -10.02 13.53 25.44
CA ALA A 169 -10.41 13.39 26.84
C ALA A 169 -9.21 13.19 27.77
N ARG A 170 -8.05 12.76 27.23
CA ARG A 170 -6.83 12.47 27.97
C ARG A 170 -5.67 13.39 27.61
N LEU A 171 -5.59 13.77 26.35
CA LEU A 171 -4.56 14.65 25.79
C LEU A 171 -5.24 15.77 24.99
N ALA A 172 -5.42 16.94 25.61
CA ALA A 172 -6.12 18.07 24.99
C ALA A 172 -5.29 18.73 23.88
N GLU A 173 -3.98 18.86 24.08
CA GLU A 173 -3.04 19.48 23.15
C GLU A 173 -1.93 18.49 22.82
N PRO A 174 -1.95 17.84 21.63
CA PRO A 174 -0.95 16.87 21.25
C PRO A 174 0.36 17.53 20.79
N PRO A 175 1.50 16.82 20.87
CA PRO A 175 2.78 17.32 20.36
C PRO A 175 2.72 17.48 18.82
N ARG A 176 3.24 18.61 18.31
CA ARG A 176 3.16 19.00 16.90
C ARG A 176 4.46 18.84 16.12
N SER A 177 5.48 18.20 16.72
CA SER A 177 6.76 17.90 16.07
C SER A 177 7.37 16.64 16.66
N ILE A 178 8.33 16.03 15.95
CA ILE A 178 9.05 14.85 16.44
C ILE A 178 9.82 15.15 17.74
N PRO A 179 10.54 16.29 17.90
CA PRO A 179 11.13 16.65 19.19
C PRO A 179 10.09 16.83 20.30
N ALA A 180 8.98 17.53 20.03
CA ALA A 180 7.92 17.73 21.02
C ALA A 180 7.24 16.41 21.44
N LEU A 181 7.22 15.42 20.53
CA LEU A 181 6.73 14.06 20.85
C LEU A 181 7.62 13.39 21.90
N LEU A 182 8.95 13.55 21.81
CA LEU A 182 9.87 13.03 22.82
C LEU A 182 9.65 13.68 24.18
N ASP A 183 9.58 15.02 24.21
CA ASP A 183 9.34 15.77 25.46
C ASP A 183 8.03 15.29 26.11
N TRP A 184 6.97 15.17 25.32
CA TRP A 184 5.68 14.69 25.82
C TRP A 184 5.74 13.22 26.30
N ALA A 185 6.45 12.35 25.58
CA ALA A 185 6.56 10.94 25.95
C ALA A 185 7.36 10.75 27.25
N GLN A 186 8.36 11.59 27.51
CA GLN A 186 9.13 11.59 28.76
C GLN A 186 8.25 12.00 29.96
N ASP A 187 7.34 12.96 29.76
CA ASP A 187 6.39 13.39 30.77
C ASP A 187 5.21 12.39 30.95
N ASN A 188 4.93 11.57 29.92
CA ASN A 188 3.82 10.62 29.85
C ASN A 188 4.30 9.20 29.44
N PRO A 189 5.19 8.57 30.22
CA PRO A 189 5.80 7.32 29.82
C PRO A 189 4.76 6.19 29.62
N GLY A 190 4.92 5.43 28.53
CA GLY A 190 4.05 4.34 28.17
C GLY A 190 2.80 4.76 27.39
N ARG A 191 2.59 6.05 27.10
CA ARG A 191 1.34 6.54 26.49
C ARG A 191 1.40 6.70 24.97
N PHE A 192 2.54 6.43 24.33
CA PHE A 192 2.74 6.38 22.89
C PHE A 192 3.28 5.03 22.44
N ALA A 193 2.89 4.61 21.25
CA ALA A 193 3.42 3.44 20.58
C ALA A 193 3.40 3.61 19.05
N TYR A 194 4.30 2.94 18.38
CA TYR A 194 4.29 2.71 16.93
C TYR A 194 4.57 1.22 16.64
N PRO A 195 4.13 0.68 15.49
CA PRO A 195 4.37 -0.72 15.15
C PRO A 195 5.86 -1.01 14.97
N GLN A 196 6.25 -2.26 15.23
CA GLN A 196 7.63 -2.69 15.03
C GLN A 196 7.95 -2.78 13.52
N PRO A 197 9.01 -2.09 13.01
CA PRO A 197 9.55 -2.39 11.69
C PRO A 197 9.88 -3.90 11.52
N PRO A 198 9.67 -4.50 10.34
CA PRO A 198 9.36 -3.86 9.07
C PRO A 198 7.86 -3.61 8.80
N ASP A 199 6.97 -3.59 9.80
CA ASP A 199 5.60 -3.12 9.54
C ASP A 199 5.65 -1.74 8.89
N PHE A 200 4.91 -1.56 7.80
CA PHE A 200 4.96 -0.36 6.97
C PHE A 200 4.74 0.93 7.78
N LEU A 201 3.79 0.93 8.72
CA LEU A 201 3.51 2.11 9.56
C LEU A 201 4.64 2.40 10.55
N GLY A 202 5.30 1.36 11.07
CA GLY A 202 6.49 1.50 11.91
C GLY A 202 7.65 2.10 11.13
N SER A 203 7.94 1.57 9.95
CA SER A 203 8.97 2.09 9.04
C SER A 203 8.66 3.53 8.61
N THR A 204 7.39 3.85 8.40
CA THR A 204 6.96 5.21 8.05
C THR A 204 7.14 6.19 9.21
N PHE A 205 6.97 5.76 10.47
CA PHE A 205 7.33 6.58 11.63
C PHE A 205 8.83 6.92 11.64
N LEU A 206 9.70 5.95 11.34
CA LEU A 206 11.15 6.21 11.25
C LEU A 206 11.48 7.19 10.13
N LYS A 207 10.84 7.05 8.97
CA LYS A 207 11.02 7.99 7.84
C LYS A 207 10.56 9.40 8.21
N GLN A 208 9.39 9.53 8.84
CA GLN A 208 8.89 10.83 9.32
C GLN A 208 9.85 11.46 10.34
N ALA A 209 10.36 10.66 11.27
CA ALA A 209 11.29 11.16 12.27
C ALA A 209 12.62 11.60 11.66
N VAL A 210 13.22 10.81 10.75
CA VAL A 210 14.49 11.21 10.12
C VAL A 210 14.32 12.43 9.22
N MET A 211 13.18 12.60 8.56
CA MET A 211 12.92 13.79 7.73
C MET A 211 12.93 15.09 8.54
N GLU A 212 12.43 15.07 9.78
CA GLU A 212 12.42 16.24 10.64
C GLU A 212 13.74 16.43 11.40
N LEU A 213 14.45 15.35 11.74
CA LEU A 213 15.66 15.40 12.57
C LEU A 213 16.95 15.52 11.76
N ALA A 214 16.97 15.12 10.48
CA ALA A 214 18.18 15.18 9.67
C ALA A 214 18.66 16.62 9.45
N PRO A 215 19.97 16.88 9.55
CA PRO A 215 20.54 18.21 9.31
C PRO A 215 20.26 18.74 7.89
N ASP A 216 20.22 17.85 6.90
CA ASP A 216 19.83 18.15 5.53
C ASP A 216 18.87 17.06 5.01
N PRO A 217 17.54 17.25 5.10
CA PRO A 217 16.58 16.27 4.65
C PRO A 217 16.57 16.07 3.11
N SER A 218 17.19 16.96 2.33
CA SER A 218 17.24 16.83 0.87
C SER A 218 18.02 15.61 0.39
N VAL A 219 18.92 15.07 1.23
CA VAL A 219 19.67 13.84 0.90
C VAL A 219 18.77 12.60 0.86
N LEU A 220 17.63 12.63 1.56
CA LEU A 220 16.70 11.50 1.67
C LEU A 220 15.99 11.19 0.34
N THR A 221 15.93 12.13 -0.59
CA THR A 221 15.32 11.90 -1.92
C THR A 221 16.25 11.20 -2.91
N LYS A 222 17.49 10.93 -2.51
CA LYS A 222 18.52 10.27 -3.32
C LYS A 222 18.81 8.88 -2.78
N PRO A 223 19.37 7.97 -3.62
CA PRO A 223 19.86 6.69 -3.13
C PRO A 223 20.82 6.88 -1.93
N VAL A 224 20.65 6.02 -0.91
CA VAL A 224 21.47 6.08 0.31
C VAL A 224 22.93 5.77 0.02
N SER A 225 23.85 6.52 0.64
CA SER A 225 25.28 6.23 0.71
C SER A 225 25.70 6.08 2.17
N GLU A 226 26.85 5.48 2.44
CA GLU A 226 27.36 5.36 3.82
C GLU A 226 27.50 6.72 4.50
N GLU A 227 28.05 7.72 3.78
CA GLU A 227 28.26 9.06 4.31
C GLU A 227 26.94 9.75 4.62
N SER A 228 26.01 9.83 3.63
CA SER A 228 24.70 10.48 3.82
C SER A 228 23.87 9.78 4.89
N TYR A 229 23.96 8.46 4.98
CA TYR A 229 23.23 7.68 5.97
C TYR A 229 23.65 8.03 7.40
N HIS A 230 24.97 7.98 7.69
CA HIS A 230 25.47 8.27 9.02
C HIS A 230 25.14 9.72 9.46
N GLU A 231 25.29 10.68 8.56
CA GLU A 231 24.99 12.08 8.88
C GLU A 231 23.50 12.30 9.14
N ALA A 232 22.62 11.79 8.28
CA ALA A 232 21.18 12.00 8.39
C ALA A 232 20.58 11.25 9.57
N THR A 233 21.09 10.04 9.90
CA THR A 233 20.44 9.16 10.89
C THR A 233 21.03 9.28 12.30
N ALA A 234 22.18 9.92 12.50
CA ALA A 234 22.74 10.08 13.84
C ALA A 234 21.75 10.75 14.81
N PRO A 235 21.07 11.87 14.47
CA PRO A 235 20.07 12.46 15.36
C PRO A 235 18.83 11.58 15.57
N LEU A 236 18.47 10.75 14.57
CA LEU A 236 17.36 9.80 14.71
C LEU A 236 17.68 8.73 15.76
N TRP A 237 18.88 8.17 15.74
CA TRP A 237 19.26 7.15 16.71
C TRP A 237 19.36 7.69 18.13
N ASP A 238 19.93 8.87 18.32
CA ASP A 238 19.94 9.55 19.61
C ASP A 238 18.49 9.79 20.12
N TYR A 239 17.60 10.26 19.23
CA TYR A 239 16.19 10.46 19.53
C TYR A 239 15.50 9.14 19.94
N LEU A 240 15.72 8.03 19.20
CA LEU A 240 15.10 6.74 19.48
C LEU A 240 15.66 6.09 20.75
N ASP A 241 16.92 6.31 21.08
CA ASP A 241 17.52 5.86 22.36
C ASP A 241 16.83 6.54 23.55
N ASP A 242 16.48 7.82 23.42
CA ASP A 242 15.75 8.58 24.45
C ASP A 242 14.24 8.28 24.45
N LEU A 243 13.62 8.01 23.28
CA LEU A 243 12.20 7.72 23.17
C LEU A 243 11.85 6.31 23.64
N THR A 244 12.64 5.31 23.29
CA THR A 244 12.31 3.89 23.50
C THR A 244 11.95 3.54 24.94
N PRO A 245 12.65 4.02 25.99
CA PRO A 245 12.27 3.75 27.39
C PRO A 245 10.90 4.34 27.78
N ASN A 246 10.41 5.31 27.01
CA ASN A 246 9.15 6.03 27.27
C ASN A 246 7.97 5.53 26.40
N LEU A 247 8.22 4.56 25.50
CA LEU A 247 7.17 3.92 24.71
C LEU A 247 6.30 3.00 25.57
N TRP A 248 5.16 2.62 25.02
CA TRP A 248 4.31 1.55 25.57
C TRP A 248 5.16 0.35 25.99
N ARG A 249 4.94 -0.13 27.21
CA ARG A 249 5.74 -1.19 27.86
C ARG A 249 7.25 -0.92 27.95
N GLY A 250 7.65 0.37 27.92
CA GLY A 250 9.07 0.74 27.99
C GLY A 250 9.92 0.25 26.81
N GLY A 251 9.31 0.06 25.64
CA GLY A 251 9.99 -0.48 24.45
C GLY A 251 10.33 -1.98 24.53
N ALA A 252 9.86 -2.69 25.59
CA ALA A 252 10.07 -4.15 25.70
C ALA A 252 9.11 -4.96 24.81
N ALA A 253 8.13 -4.31 24.18
CA ALA A 253 7.22 -4.87 23.20
C ALA A 253 6.70 -3.74 22.30
N TYR A 254 6.37 -4.09 21.05
CA TYR A 254 5.78 -3.18 20.08
C TYR A 254 4.46 -3.74 19.55
N PRO A 255 3.49 -2.89 19.17
CA PRO A 255 2.33 -3.32 18.39
C PRO A 255 2.77 -3.98 17.07
N GLN A 256 1.98 -4.91 16.56
CA GLN A 256 2.31 -5.61 15.33
C GLN A 256 1.86 -4.86 14.07
N SER A 257 0.87 -3.93 14.21
CA SER A 257 0.29 -3.20 13.08
C SER A 257 -0.61 -2.07 13.56
N GLY A 258 -1.09 -1.21 12.63
CA GLY A 258 -2.04 -0.13 12.90
C GLY A 258 -3.31 -0.57 13.65
N PRO A 259 -4.02 -1.64 13.26
CA PRO A 259 -5.17 -2.12 14.00
C PRO A 259 -4.89 -2.43 15.49
N ARG A 260 -3.66 -2.81 15.83
CA ARG A 260 -3.29 -3.00 17.24
C ARG A 260 -3.15 -1.67 17.99
N LEU A 261 -2.75 -0.59 17.32
CA LEU A 261 -2.75 0.76 17.93
C LEU A 261 -4.17 1.21 18.28
N ILE A 262 -5.14 0.97 17.38
CA ILE A 262 -6.56 1.26 17.61
C ILE A 262 -7.04 0.54 18.88
N GLN A 263 -6.76 -0.76 19.02
CA GLN A 263 -7.14 -1.53 20.21
C GLN A 263 -6.49 -0.99 21.48
N LEU A 264 -5.18 -0.66 21.45
CA LEU A 264 -4.47 -0.11 22.61
C LEU A 264 -5.03 1.24 23.06
N MET A 265 -5.43 2.10 22.12
CA MET A 265 -6.07 3.37 22.44
C MET A 265 -7.47 3.14 23.01
N ASN A 266 -8.27 2.26 22.44
CA ASN A 266 -9.60 1.91 22.95
C ASN A 266 -9.54 1.31 24.37
N ASP A 267 -8.55 0.46 24.63
CA ASP A 267 -8.29 -0.10 25.96
C ASP A 267 -7.72 0.94 26.96
N GLY A 268 -7.38 2.13 26.48
CA GLY A 268 -6.79 3.20 27.26
C GLY A 268 -5.35 2.94 27.69
N GLU A 269 -4.64 2.06 26.97
CA GLU A 269 -3.21 1.79 27.22
C GLU A 269 -2.32 2.89 26.65
N ILE A 270 -2.73 3.53 25.54
CA ILE A 270 -2.05 4.67 24.90
C ILE A 270 -3.01 5.85 24.72
N ASP A 271 -2.48 7.06 24.62
CA ASP A 271 -3.25 8.29 24.40
C ASP A 271 -2.95 8.95 23.04
N LEU A 272 -1.87 8.51 22.40
CA LEU A 272 -1.38 9.01 21.12
C LEU A 272 -0.94 7.86 20.25
N ALA A 273 -1.32 7.91 18.96
CA ALA A 273 -0.96 6.93 17.95
C ALA A 273 -0.88 7.59 16.56
N LEU A 274 -0.61 6.81 15.52
CA LEU A 274 -0.51 7.26 14.14
C LEU A 274 -1.18 6.27 13.19
N SER A 275 -1.59 6.79 12.02
CA SER A 275 -2.10 6.01 10.90
C SER A 275 -1.57 6.57 9.59
N PHE A 276 -1.43 5.73 8.59
CA PHE A 276 -1.12 6.16 7.22
C PHE A 276 -2.38 6.40 6.37
N ASN A 277 -3.56 6.19 6.94
CA ASN A 277 -4.84 6.56 6.34
C ASN A 277 -5.48 7.71 7.15
N PRO A 278 -5.63 8.93 6.58
CA PRO A 278 -6.19 10.08 7.28
C PRO A 278 -7.61 9.88 7.82
N ASN A 279 -8.35 8.94 7.25
CA ASN A 279 -9.74 8.67 7.64
C ASN A 279 -9.89 7.47 8.60
N GLU A 280 -8.82 6.69 8.85
CA GLU A 280 -8.89 5.50 9.70
C GLU A 280 -9.44 5.78 11.10
N PRO A 281 -9.05 6.87 11.81
CA PRO A 281 -9.63 7.18 13.11
C PRO A 281 -11.14 7.42 13.06
N SER A 282 -11.64 8.07 12.01
CA SER A 282 -13.09 8.27 11.80
C SER A 282 -13.82 6.97 11.52
N ASN A 283 -13.23 6.11 10.68
CA ASN A 283 -13.75 4.77 10.41
C ASN A 283 -13.83 3.93 11.70
N ALA A 284 -12.77 3.92 12.49
CA ALA A 284 -12.73 3.21 13.77
C ALA A 284 -13.76 3.75 14.79
N ILE A 285 -14.01 5.08 14.80
CA ILE A 285 -15.07 5.68 15.64
C ILE A 285 -16.45 5.21 15.15
N ALA A 286 -16.71 5.21 13.85
CA ALA A 286 -18.00 4.79 13.28
C ALA A 286 -18.28 3.32 13.57
N ASN A 287 -17.23 2.48 13.63
CA ASN A 287 -17.31 1.06 13.95
C ASN A 287 -17.24 0.75 15.46
N PHE A 288 -17.27 1.76 16.33
CA PHE A 288 -17.16 1.60 17.80
C PHE A 288 -15.84 0.98 18.27
N GLU A 289 -14.80 1.09 17.48
CA GLU A 289 -13.43 0.63 17.79
C GLU A 289 -12.58 1.71 18.45
N LEU A 290 -12.99 2.98 18.38
CA LEU A 290 -12.38 4.12 19.07
C LEU A 290 -13.43 5.00 19.75
N PRO A 291 -13.06 5.68 20.86
CA PRO A 291 -13.93 6.68 21.48
C PRO A 291 -14.24 7.86 20.54
N GLY A 292 -15.45 8.42 20.63
CA GLY A 292 -15.87 9.59 19.87
C GLY A 292 -15.08 10.89 20.19
N THR A 293 -14.22 10.84 21.20
CA THR A 293 -13.32 11.92 21.61
C THR A 293 -11.99 11.95 20.82
N VAL A 294 -11.70 10.92 20.04
CA VAL A 294 -10.47 10.85 19.24
C VAL A 294 -10.50 11.88 18.11
N ARG A 295 -9.37 12.54 17.86
CA ARG A 295 -9.15 13.52 16.79
C ARG A 295 -7.81 13.27 16.12
N SER A 296 -7.77 13.51 14.80
CA SER A 296 -6.53 13.47 14.03
C SER A 296 -5.87 14.83 13.95
N TYR A 297 -4.57 14.83 13.68
CA TYR A 297 -3.78 16.02 13.39
C TYR A 297 -2.55 15.66 12.57
N VAL A 298 -1.90 16.64 11.96
CA VAL A 298 -0.60 16.52 11.30
C VAL A 298 0.44 17.33 12.07
N LEU A 299 1.72 17.03 11.89
CA LEU A 299 2.82 17.81 12.46
C LEU A 299 2.93 19.18 11.77
N ASP A 300 3.43 20.17 12.47
CA ASP A 300 3.56 21.54 11.93
C ASP A 300 4.49 21.61 10.70
N GLY A 301 5.50 20.75 10.62
CA GLY A 301 6.39 20.61 9.47
C GLY A 301 5.80 19.80 8.31
N GLY A 302 4.55 19.33 8.42
CA GLY A 302 3.92 18.43 7.48
C GLY A 302 4.20 16.94 7.78
N THR A 303 3.52 16.07 7.07
CA THR A 303 3.67 14.61 7.22
C THR A 303 3.82 13.93 5.87
N ILE A 304 4.55 12.81 5.86
CA ILE A 304 4.78 12.00 4.67
C ILE A 304 3.46 11.47 4.10
N GLY A 305 3.32 11.53 2.77
CA GLY A 305 2.25 10.88 2.04
C GLY A 305 2.74 10.29 0.72
N ASN A 306 2.01 9.32 0.21
CA ASN A 306 2.31 8.67 -1.06
C ASN A 306 1.03 8.22 -1.77
N ALA A 307 1.20 7.67 -2.97
CA ALA A 307 0.17 6.87 -3.63
C ALA A 307 0.38 5.39 -3.32
N SER A 308 -0.71 4.64 -3.25
CA SER A 308 -0.70 3.18 -3.28
C SER A 308 -0.85 2.72 -4.73
N PHE A 309 -0.10 1.69 -5.13
CA PHE A 309 -0.08 1.20 -6.50
C PHE A 309 -0.51 -0.25 -6.61
N VAL A 310 -0.93 -0.63 -7.82
CA VAL A 310 -1.06 -2.02 -8.24
C VAL A 310 -0.16 -2.27 -9.44
N ALA A 311 0.57 -3.38 -9.41
CA ALA A 311 1.47 -3.79 -10.48
C ALA A 311 1.19 -5.24 -10.92
N ILE A 312 1.51 -5.54 -12.18
CA ILE A 312 1.31 -6.85 -12.80
C ILE A 312 2.70 -7.49 -12.96
N PRO A 313 2.95 -8.70 -12.41
CA PRO A 313 4.20 -9.42 -12.65
C PRO A 313 4.38 -9.81 -14.13
N TYR A 314 5.64 -9.90 -14.57
CA TYR A 314 6.00 -10.24 -15.95
C TYR A 314 5.43 -11.59 -16.45
N ASN A 315 5.17 -12.53 -15.54
CA ASN A 315 4.69 -13.88 -15.81
C ASN A 315 3.25 -14.12 -15.34
N ALA A 316 2.48 -13.08 -15.08
CA ALA A 316 1.09 -13.19 -14.63
C ALA A 316 0.27 -14.10 -15.54
N ASN A 317 -0.60 -14.92 -14.95
CA ASN A 317 -1.43 -15.85 -15.67
C ASN A 317 -2.71 -15.19 -16.22
N ALA A 318 -3.25 -14.20 -15.51
CA ALA A 318 -4.49 -13.50 -15.84
C ALA A 318 -4.24 -12.00 -16.12
N THR A 319 -3.29 -11.69 -17.02
CA THR A 319 -2.87 -10.31 -17.32
C THR A 319 -4.04 -9.45 -17.79
N ALA A 320 -4.92 -9.95 -18.68
CA ALA A 320 -6.07 -9.20 -19.17
C ALA A 320 -7.07 -8.89 -18.04
N GLY A 321 -7.35 -9.87 -17.18
CA GLY A 321 -8.20 -9.68 -15.99
C GLY A 321 -7.60 -8.68 -15.00
N ALA A 322 -6.27 -8.71 -14.80
CA ALA A 322 -5.55 -7.76 -13.94
C ALA A 322 -5.64 -6.33 -14.49
N LEU A 323 -5.51 -6.12 -15.81
CA LEU A 323 -5.72 -4.83 -16.46
C LEU A 323 -7.16 -4.31 -16.28
N VAL A 324 -8.17 -5.18 -16.42
CA VAL A 324 -9.58 -4.84 -16.20
C VAL A 324 -9.82 -4.42 -14.76
N LEU A 325 -9.29 -5.16 -13.79
CA LEU A 325 -9.38 -4.82 -12.37
C LEU A 325 -8.67 -3.48 -12.08
N ALA A 326 -7.44 -3.29 -12.55
CA ALA A 326 -6.69 -2.04 -12.36
C ALA A 326 -7.45 -0.84 -12.95
N ASN A 327 -8.03 -0.98 -14.16
CA ASN A 327 -8.85 0.08 -14.74
C ASN A 327 -10.11 0.37 -13.91
N PHE A 328 -10.77 -0.67 -13.37
CA PHE A 328 -11.94 -0.47 -12.49
C PHE A 328 -11.55 0.28 -11.23
N LEU A 329 -10.42 -0.05 -10.60
CA LEU A 329 -9.93 0.65 -9.41
C LEU A 329 -9.67 2.14 -9.64
N LEU A 330 -9.38 2.57 -10.87
CA LEU A 330 -9.24 3.97 -11.28
C LEU A 330 -10.57 4.64 -11.64
N SER A 331 -11.69 3.91 -11.67
CA SER A 331 -12.97 4.53 -12.02
C SER A 331 -13.44 5.52 -10.94
N PRO A 332 -14.14 6.61 -11.32
CA PRO A 332 -14.72 7.54 -10.34
C PRO A 332 -15.63 6.87 -9.31
N GLU A 333 -16.34 5.83 -9.71
CA GLU A 333 -17.18 5.02 -8.82
C GLU A 333 -16.36 4.30 -7.76
N ALA A 334 -15.33 3.55 -8.16
CA ALA A 334 -14.48 2.80 -7.25
C ALA A 334 -13.69 3.72 -6.32
N GLN A 335 -13.21 4.85 -6.84
CA GLN A 335 -12.48 5.85 -6.06
C GLN A 335 -13.36 6.56 -5.03
N ALA A 336 -14.59 6.95 -5.40
CA ALA A 336 -15.55 7.57 -4.47
C ALA A 336 -15.99 6.57 -3.38
N HIS A 337 -16.28 5.31 -3.76
CA HIS A 337 -16.63 4.27 -2.80
C HIS A 337 -15.53 4.01 -1.79
N LYS A 338 -14.27 3.96 -2.27
CA LYS A 338 -13.09 3.78 -1.42
C LYS A 338 -12.86 4.96 -0.48
N GLN A 339 -13.13 6.20 -0.91
CA GLN A 339 -12.90 7.40 -0.12
C GLN A 339 -13.93 7.58 1.00
N ASP A 340 -15.08 6.93 0.92
CA ASP A 340 -16.10 6.98 1.97
C ASP A 340 -15.54 6.41 3.29
N PRO A 341 -15.49 7.20 4.38
CA PRO A 341 -15.05 6.73 5.69
C PRO A 341 -15.87 5.55 6.25
N ALA A 342 -17.12 5.38 5.80
CA ALA A 342 -17.95 4.23 6.18
C ALA A 342 -17.49 2.92 5.49
N VAL A 343 -16.68 3.02 4.43
CA VAL A 343 -16.14 1.88 3.68
C VAL A 343 -14.68 1.65 4.06
N TRP A 344 -13.81 2.57 3.63
CA TRP A 344 -12.38 2.49 3.94
C TRP A 344 -11.80 3.87 4.30
N GLY A 345 -12.20 4.92 3.58
CA GLY A 345 -11.71 6.27 3.79
C GLY A 345 -10.36 6.55 3.13
N ASN A 346 -9.91 5.75 2.17
CA ASN A 346 -8.64 5.99 1.49
C ASN A 346 -8.80 7.03 0.36
N GLY A 347 -7.92 8.04 0.33
CA GLY A 347 -7.98 9.17 -0.58
C GLY A 347 -7.94 8.81 -2.06
N THR A 348 -8.55 9.67 -2.90
CA THR A 348 -8.59 9.47 -4.36
C THR A 348 -7.30 9.91 -5.04
N VAL A 349 -6.93 9.20 -6.11
CA VAL A 349 -5.86 9.57 -7.05
C VAL A 349 -6.35 10.47 -8.19
N LEU A 350 -7.66 10.74 -8.26
CA LEU A 350 -8.27 11.42 -9.41
C LEU A 350 -8.19 12.95 -9.29
N ALA A 351 -8.12 13.61 -10.46
CA ALA A 351 -8.28 15.05 -10.62
C ALA A 351 -9.77 15.39 -10.59
N MET A 352 -10.22 16.10 -9.56
CA MET A 352 -11.65 16.38 -9.35
C MET A 352 -12.26 17.29 -10.43
N ASP A 353 -11.46 18.10 -11.10
CA ASP A 353 -11.85 19.00 -12.18
C ASP A 353 -12.02 18.28 -13.53
N GLU A 354 -11.38 17.14 -13.72
CA GLU A 354 -11.54 16.30 -14.91
C GLU A 354 -12.78 15.40 -14.87
N LEU A 355 -13.44 15.31 -13.70
CA LEU A 355 -14.63 14.47 -13.53
C LEU A 355 -15.90 15.13 -14.08
N SER A 356 -16.81 14.30 -14.62
CA SER A 356 -18.16 14.74 -14.93
C SER A 356 -18.87 15.29 -13.69
N ALA A 357 -19.88 16.17 -13.86
CA ALA A 357 -20.67 16.66 -12.74
C ALA A 357 -21.35 15.53 -11.95
N GLN A 358 -21.73 14.43 -12.62
CA GLN A 358 -22.34 13.27 -11.99
C GLN A 358 -21.31 12.52 -11.12
N ASP A 359 -20.08 12.33 -11.62
CA ASP A 359 -19.03 11.62 -10.89
C ASP A 359 -18.52 12.47 -9.73
N ARG A 360 -18.36 13.79 -9.92
CA ARG A 360 -18.00 14.72 -8.85
C ARG A 360 -19.01 14.68 -7.70
N ALA A 361 -20.31 14.62 -8.01
CA ALA A 361 -21.36 14.55 -7.00
C ALA A 361 -21.25 13.31 -6.10
N ARG A 362 -20.57 12.23 -6.53
CA ARG A 362 -20.30 11.05 -5.68
C ARG A 362 -19.35 11.40 -4.55
N PHE A 363 -18.32 12.21 -4.83
CA PHE A 363 -17.34 12.67 -3.84
C PHE A 363 -17.93 13.77 -2.96
N ASP A 364 -18.72 14.69 -3.52
CA ASP A 364 -19.39 15.76 -2.77
C ASP A 364 -20.40 15.23 -1.75
N ALA A 365 -20.93 14.04 -1.97
CA ALA A 365 -21.87 13.38 -1.05
C ALA A 365 -21.19 12.67 0.12
N ILE A 366 -19.85 12.54 0.13
CA ILE A 366 -19.10 11.87 1.20
C ILE A 366 -19.08 12.77 2.43
N GLU A 367 -19.62 12.27 3.53
CA GLU A 367 -19.56 12.96 4.82
C GLU A 367 -18.21 12.69 5.49
N LEU A 368 -17.46 13.75 5.80
CA LEU A 368 -16.23 13.63 6.55
C LEU A 368 -16.54 13.14 7.97
N GLY A 369 -15.82 12.13 8.42
CA GLY A 369 -15.93 11.66 9.78
C GLY A 369 -15.38 12.66 10.80
N VAL A 370 -15.78 12.51 12.06
CA VAL A 370 -15.49 13.46 13.15
C VAL A 370 -13.99 13.65 13.46
N ALA A 371 -13.16 12.68 13.10
CA ALA A 371 -11.71 12.71 13.26
C ALA A 371 -10.97 12.91 11.92
N THR A 372 -11.69 13.08 10.80
CA THR A 372 -11.11 13.31 9.50
C THR A 372 -10.75 14.78 9.32
N LEU A 373 -9.53 15.05 8.91
CA LEU A 373 -9.06 16.39 8.58
C LEU A 373 -9.60 16.81 7.21
N THR A 374 -9.99 18.07 7.08
CA THR A 374 -10.26 18.66 5.77
C THR A 374 -8.96 18.71 4.94
N PRO A 375 -9.04 18.80 3.60
CA PRO A 375 -7.84 18.94 2.76
C PRO A 375 -6.94 20.12 3.18
N ALA A 376 -7.53 21.23 3.65
CA ALA A 376 -6.77 22.39 4.14
C ALA A 376 -6.04 22.13 5.47
N GLU A 377 -6.63 21.34 6.37
CA GLU A 377 -6.01 20.93 7.64
C GLU A 377 -4.97 19.82 7.44
N LEU A 378 -5.19 18.93 6.48
CA LEU A 378 -4.23 17.88 6.14
C LEU A 378 -2.97 18.46 5.49
N GLY A 379 -3.12 19.52 4.69
CA GLY A 379 -2.04 20.17 3.97
C GLY A 379 -1.40 19.32 2.88
N GLU A 380 -0.34 19.85 2.28
CA GLU A 380 0.44 19.13 1.28
C GLU A 380 1.30 18.05 1.95
N ALA A 381 1.30 16.86 1.38
CA ALA A 381 2.09 15.75 1.86
C ALA A 381 3.59 15.97 1.59
N LEU A 382 4.43 15.64 2.56
CA LEU A 382 5.87 15.52 2.32
C LEU A 382 6.14 14.29 1.44
N PRO A 383 7.11 14.35 0.53
CA PRO A 383 7.47 13.21 -0.30
C PRO A 383 8.09 12.08 0.53
N GLU A 384 7.93 10.86 0.07
CA GLU A 384 8.64 9.71 0.62
C GLU A 384 10.16 9.82 0.38
N PRO A 385 11.01 9.36 1.30
CA PRO A 385 12.41 9.13 1.02
C PRO A 385 12.61 8.09 -0.09
N HIS A 386 13.78 8.11 -0.74
CA HIS A 386 14.16 7.07 -1.69
C HIS A 386 14.10 5.67 -1.03
N PRO A 387 13.61 4.62 -1.71
CA PRO A 387 13.35 3.28 -1.12
C PRO A 387 14.53 2.68 -0.35
N SER A 388 15.76 2.95 -0.80
CA SER A 388 16.97 2.45 -0.14
C SER A 388 17.16 2.92 1.31
N TRP A 389 16.53 4.05 1.70
CA TRP A 389 16.55 4.52 3.09
C TRP A 389 15.70 3.63 3.98
N MET A 390 14.50 3.25 3.51
CA MET A 390 13.59 2.40 4.29
C MET A 390 14.25 1.08 4.64
N VAL A 391 14.79 0.38 3.63
CA VAL A 391 15.48 -0.91 3.83
C VAL A 391 16.58 -0.83 4.90
N ARG A 392 17.39 0.23 4.85
CA ARG A 392 18.50 0.39 5.78
C ARG A 392 18.05 0.80 7.18
N LEU A 393 17.08 1.69 7.28
CA LEU A 393 16.48 2.09 8.56
C LEU A 393 15.89 0.89 9.29
N GLU A 394 15.17 0.02 8.59
CA GLU A 394 14.57 -1.21 9.14
C GLU A 394 15.62 -2.18 9.67
N GLN A 395 16.69 -2.40 8.90
CA GLN A 395 17.78 -3.27 9.31
C GLN A 395 18.45 -2.78 10.60
N ASP A 396 18.82 -1.49 10.64
CA ASP A 396 19.49 -0.90 11.78
C ASP A 396 18.57 -0.77 13.00
N TRP A 397 17.29 -0.44 12.77
CA TRP A 397 16.31 -0.41 13.84
C TRP A 397 16.11 -1.80 14.46
N THR A 398 15.96 -2.82 13.61
CA THR A 398 15.79 -4.20 14.06
C THR A 398 17.00 -4.68 14.88
N ALA A 399 18.21 -4.32 14.44
CA ALA A 399 19.44 -4.67 15.17
C ALA A 399 19.56 -3.97 16.53
N ARG A 400 18.98 -2.76 16.69
CA ARG A 400 19.08 -1.94 17.92
C ARG A 400 17.95 -2.21 18.90
N TYR A 401 16.71 -2.29 18.40
CA TYR A 401 15.48 -2.24 19.22
C TYR A 401 14.55 -3.43 18.98
N GLY A 402 14.81 -4.29 17.98
CA GLY A 402 13.92 -5.40 17.65
C GLY A 402 13.74 -6.36 18.81
N VAL A 403 12.46 -6.69 19.12
CA VAL A 403 12.08 -7.63 20.17
C VAL A 403 11.37 -8.84 19.58
N GLY A 404 11.66 -10.03 20.12
CA GLY A 404 10.89 -11.25 19.83
C GLY A 404 11.12 -11.85 18.44
N GLN A 405 12.34 -11.76 17.89
CA GLN A 405 12.74 -12.53 16.70
C GLN A 405 13.14 -13.94 17.08
#